data_07281badd9aa273d7c126f017216c5c8
#
_entry.id   07281badd9aa273d7c126f017216c5c8
#
_cell.length_a   1.000
_cell.length_b   1.000
_cell.length_c   1.000
_cell.angle_alpha   90.00
_cell.angle_beta   90.00
_cell.angle_gamma   90.00
#
_symmetry.space_group_name_H-M   'P 1'
#
loop_
_entity.id
_entity.type
_entity.pdbx_description
1 polymer ?
#
loop_
_entity_poly.entity_id
_entity_poly.type
_entity_poly.pdbx_seq_one_letter_code
_entity_poly.pdbx_strand_id
1 'polypeptide(L)'
;MKYNLSRLMKKARSLFRAAAKKAAISFGEALRKAWAWLKVQEANTAKVEAAAEAAGVEGVYHSWAGWQALGRMVIHTEEAAFKCLVDDPTTKKGTRVKSFFTYSQTQPAPLAQ
;
A
#
# COMPACT_ATOMS: atom_id res chain seq x y z
N MET A 1 10.39 -9.54 12.96
CA MET A 1 9.36 -8.64 12.41
C MET A 1 8.06 -8.85 13.16
N LYS A 2 7.46 -7.78 13.65
CA LYS A 2 6.21 -7.88 14.40
C LYS A 2 5.04 -7.49 13.52
N TYR A 3 4.03 -8.34 13.46
CA TYR A 3 2.81 -8.06 12.73
C TYR A 3 1.84 -7.25 13.60
N ASN A 4 1.10 -6.36 12.98
CA ASN A 4 0.06 -5.61 13.66
C ASN A 4 -1.21 -6.46 13.75
N LEU A 5 -1.45 -7.03 14.93
CA LEU A 5 -2.59 -7.93 15.16
C LEU A 5 -3.93 -7.22 15.01
N SER A 6 -4.02 -5.95 15.41
CA SER A 6 -5.26 -5.18 15.24
C SER A 6 -5.62 -5.02 13.76
N ARG A 7 -4.63 -4.71 12.93
CA ARG A 7 -4.81 -4.59 11.49
C ARG A 7 -5.20 -5.92 10.87
N LEU A 8 -4.56 -7.01 11.31
CA LEU A 8 -4.88 -8.36 10.87
C LEU A 8 -6.34 -8.72 11.16
N MET A 9 -6.80 -8.48 12.39
CA MET A 9 -8.16 -8.79 12.79
C MET A 9 -9.20 -7.94 12.06
N LYS A 10 -8.92 -6.67 11.82
CA LYS A 10 -9.79 -5.81 11.02
C LYS A 10 -9.93 -6.35 9.59
N LYS A 11 -8.82 -6.77 9.01
CA LYS A 11 -8.83 -7.34 7.65
C LYS A 11 -9.60 -8.64 7.60
N ALA A 12 -9.41 -9.52 8.58
CA ALA A 12 -10.12 -10.79 8.67
C ALA A 12 -11.64 -10.58 8.79
N ARG A 13 -12.07 -9.64 9.63
CA ARG A 13 -13.49 -9.29 9.78
C ARG A 13 -14.09 -8.74 8.50
N SER A 14 -13.36 -7.88 7.81
CA SER A 14 -13.78 -7.32 6.53
C SER A 14 -13.99 -8.42 5.49
N LEU A 15 -13.04 -9.35 5.36
CA LEU A 15 -13.13 -10.47 4.44
C LEU A 15 -14.29 -11.39 4.80
N PHE A 16 -14.49 -11.67 6.07
CA PHE A 16 -15.59 -12.51 6.55
C PHE A 16 -16.95 -11.89 6.23
N ARG A 17 -17.12 -10.59 6.47
CA ARG A 17 -18.37 -9.89 6.14
C ARG A 17 -18.66 -9.92 4.65
N ALA A 18 -17.66 -9.68 3.82
CA ALA A 18 -17.82 -9.71 2.38
C ALA A 18 -18.23 -11.10 1.89
N ALA A 19 -17.63 -12.15 2.46
CA ALA A 19 -17.92 -13.53 2.10
C ALA A 19 -19.22 -14.05 2.69
N ALA A 20 -19.65 -13.54 3.83
CA ALA A 20 -20.88 -13.98 4.49
C ALA A 20 -22.11 -13.80 3.60
N LYS A 21 -22.15 -12.75 2.80
CA LYS A 21 -23.23 -12.52 1.85
C LYS A 21 -23.30 -13.60 0.76
N LYS A 22 -22.20 -14.27 0.50
CA LYS A 22 -22.10 -15.34 -0.49
C LYS A 22 -21.98 -16.72 0.15
N ALA A 23 -21.99 -16.78 1.49
CA ALA A 23 -21.78 -18.01 2.27
C ALA A 23 -20.53 -18.79 1.83
N ALA A 24 -19.49 -18.09 1.38
CA ALA A 24 -18.40 -18.70 0.66
C ALA A 24 -17.23 -19.15 1.53
N ILE A 25 -16.93 -18.47 2.66
CA ILE A 25 -15.76 -18.76 3.47
C ILE A 25 -16.06 -18.70 4.96
N SER A 26 -15.30 -19.50 5.72
CA SER A 26 -15.30 -19.45 7.18
C SER A 26 -14.44 -18.29 7.69
N PHE A 27 -14.59 -17.95 8.97
CA PHE A 27 -13.74 -16.95 9.62
C PHE A 27 -12.26 -17.38 9.58
N GLY A 28 -11.97 -18.69 9.72
CA GLY A 28 -10.60 -19.20 9.62
C GLY A 28 -9.96 -18.94 8.26
N GLU A 29 -10.74 -19.10 7.18
CA GLU A 29 -10.26 -18.79 5.84
C GLU A 29 -10.04 -17.29 5.66
N ALA A 30 -10.95 -16.45 6.18
CA ALA A 30 -10.78 -15.01 6.15
C ALA A 30 -9.52 -14.59 6.90
N LEU A 31 -9.25 -15.22 8.03
CA LEU A 31 -8.03 -14.94 8.82
C LEU A 31 -6.77 -15.34 8.04
N ARG A 32 -6.77 -16.48 7.39
CA ARG A 32 -5.63 -16.90 6.55
C ARG A 32 -5.37 -15.93 5.40
N LYS A 33 -6.43 -15.47 4.74
CA LYS A 33 -6.30 -14.48 3.66
C LYS A 33 -5.76 -13.15 4.17
N ALA A 34 -6.24 -12.70 5.33
CA ALA A 34 -5.74 -11.47 5.95
C ALA A 34 -4.27 -11.59 6.36
N TRP A 35 -3.87 -12.75 6.86
CA TRP A 35 -2.48 -13.01 7.22
C TRP A 35 -1.57 -13.00 5.99
N ALA A 36 -1.99 -13.65 4.91
CA ALA A 36 -1.26 -13.65 3.64
C ALA A 36 -1.12 -12.23 3.08
N TRP A 37 -2.20 -11.44 3.13
CA TRP A 37 -2.18 -10.04 2.72
C TRP A 37 -1.15 -9.23 3.54
N LEU A 38 -1.14 -9.41 4.85
CA LEU A 38 -0.21 -8.69 5.73
C LEU A 38 1.24 -9.03 5.41
N LYS A 39 1.55 -10.30 5.14
CA LYS A 39 2.90 -10.74 4.75
C LYS A 39 3.34 -10.07 3.45
N VAL A 40 2.46 -9.98 2.47
CA VAL A 40 2.74 -9.30 1.20
C VAL A 40 3.02 -7.82 1.44
N GLN A 41 2.24 -7.15 2.29
CA GLN A 41 2.44 -5.74 2.61
C GLN A 41 3.80 -5.50 3.28
N GLU A 42 4.20 -6.36 4.19
CA GLU A 42 5.51 -6.23 4.85
C GLU A 42 6.67 -6.46 3.88
N ALA A 43 6.57 -7.48 3.02
CA ALA A 43 7.57 -7.72 2.00
C ALA A 43 7.70 -6.54 1.04
N ASN A 44 6.58 -5.95 0.64
CA ASN A 44 6.56 -4.79 -0.23
C ASN A 44 7.16 -3.56 0.46
N THR A 45 6.87 -3.37 1.74
CA THR A 45 7.48 -2.28 2.53
C THR A 45 8.99 -2.37 2.53
N ALA A 46 9.53 -3.57 2.75
CA ALA A 46 10.98 -3.79 2.71
C ALA A 46 11.57 -3.49 1.33
N LYS A 47 10.90 -3.88 0.26
CA LYS A 47 11.32 -3.59 -1.11
C LYS A 47 11.33 -2.10 -1.40
N VAL A 48 10.29 -1.39 -0.95
CA VAL A 48 10.18 0.05 -1.13
C VAL A 48 11.28 0.79 -0.36
N GLU A 49 11.55 0.41 0.88
CA GLU A 49 12.61 1.00 1.68
C GLU A 49 13.98 0.80 1.02
N ALA A 50 14.25 -0.40 0.52
CA ALA A 50 15.49 -0.69 -0.18
C ALA A 50 15.62 0.14 -1.47
N ALA A 51 14.53 0.30 -2.22
CA ALA A 51 14.53 1.12 -3.44
C ALA A 51 14.76 2.60 -3.13
N ALA A 52 14.16 3.11 -2.06
CA ALA A 52 14.37 4.50 -1.64
C ALA A 52 15.82 4.75 -1.24
N GLU A 53 16.42 3.83 -0.51
CA GLU A 53 17.82 3.90 -0.11
C GLU A 53 18.74 3.87 -1.34
N ALA A 54 18.49 2.96 -2.27
CA ALA A 54 19.25 2.86 -3.51
C ALA A 54 19.14 4.13 -4.37
N ALA A 55 17.99 4.80 -4.34
CA ALA A 55 17.76 6.05 -5.05
C ALA A 55 18.29 7.29 -4.32
N GLY A 56 18.78 7.12 -3.09
CA GLY A 56 19.24 8.23 -2.26
C GLY A 56 18.15 9.14 -1.76
N VAL A 57 16.93 8.64 -1.69
CA VAL A 57 15.77 9.42 -1.20
C VAL A 57 15.78 9.43 0.33
N GLU A 58 15.83 10.61 0.90
CA GLU A 58 15.77 10.81 2.35
C GLU A 58 14.44 11.46 2.72
N GLY A 59 14.00 11.22 3.96
CA GLY A 59 12.77 11.80 4.49
C GLY A 59 11.52 11.06 4.07
N VAL A 60 10.39 11.76 4.13
CA VAL A 60 9.08 11.18 3.89
C VAL A 60 8.80 11.05 2.40
N TYR A 61 8.32 9.89 1.99
CA TYR A 61 7.83 9.66 0.63
C TYR A 61 6.55 8.83 0.69
N HIS A 62 5.68 9.04 -0.29
CA HIS A 62 4.44 8.27 -0.45
C HIS A 62 4.13 8.11 -1.93
N SER A 63 3.29 7.16 -2.26
CA SER A 63 2.72 7.03 -3.60
C SER A 63 1.74 8.19 -3.84
N TRP A 64 1.29 8.32 -5.09
CA TRP A 64 0.29 9.34 -5.44
C TRP A 64 -0.94 9.25 -4.54
N ALA A 65 -1.52 8.05 -4.42
CA ALA A 65 -2.68 7.83 -3.58
C ALA A 65 -2.40 8.11 -2.10
N GLY A 66 -1.18 7.78 -1.63
CA GLY A 66 -0.76 8.06 -0.26
C GLY A 66 -0.75 9.56 0.03
N TRP A 67 -0.24 10.38 -0.88
CA TRP A 67 -0.26 11.83 -0.72
C TRP A 67 -1.68 12.41 -0.76
N GLN A 68 -2.54 11.87 -1.65
CA GLN A 68 -3.94 12.27 -1.69
C GLN A 68 -4.66 12.01 -0.36
N ALA A 69 -4.39 10.87 0.26
CA ALA A 69 -4.95 10.54 1.57
C ALA A 69 -4.50 11.51 2.67
N LEU A 70 -3.34 12.13 2.51
CA LEU A 70 -2.83 13.12 3.44
C LEU A 70 -3.25 14.57 3.12
N GLY A 71 -4.11 14.74 2.12
CA GLY A 71 -4.57 16.08 1.72
C GLY A 71 -3.58 16.84 0.85
N ARG A 72 -2.64 16.15 0.22
CA ARG A 72 -1.67 16.77 -0.68
C ARG A 72 -1.80 16.19 -2.09
N MET A 73 -1.36 16.92 -3.08
CA MET A 73 -1.33 16.43 -4.46
C MET A 73 0.08 16.53 -5.02
N VAL A 74 0.44 15.56 -5.85
CA VAL A 74 1.71 15.57 -6.56
C VAL A 74 1.65 16.59 -7.69
N ILE A 75 2.72 17.36 -7.85
CA ILE A 75 2.82 18.37 -8.92
C ILE A 75 2.94 17.63 -10.26
N HIS A 76 2.08 17.97 -11.21
CA HIS A 76 1.97 17.27 -12.49
C HIS A 76 3.27 17.19 -13.30
N THR A 77 4.12 18.19 -13.18
CA THR A 77 5.38 18.24 -13.93
C THR A 77 6.49 17.42 -13.29
N GLU A 78 6.25 16.89 -12.09
CA GLU A 78 7.27 16.14 -11.37
C GLU A 78 7.29 14.67 -11.79
N GLU A 79 8.48 14.16 -12.00
CA GLU A 79 8.68 12.72 -12.17
C GLU A 79 8.81 12.05 -10.81
N ALA A 80 8.49 10.76 -10.73
CA ALA A 80 8.65 10.01 -9.50
C ALA A 80 10.09 10.10 -8.97
N ALA A 81 10.24 10.30 -7.67
CA ALA A 81 11.55 10.29 -7.05
C ALA A 81 12.23 8.93 -7.18
N PHE A 82 11.44 7.86 -7.09
CA PHE A 82 11.89 6.51 -7.41
C PHE A 82 10.69 5.63 -7.73
N LYS A 83 10.97 4.51 -8.37
CA LYS A 83 9.97 3.48 -8.69
C LYS A 83 10.41 2.16 -8.08
N CYS A 84 9.46 1.35 -7.67
CA CYS A 84 9.73 0.05 -7.07
C CYS A 84 8.77 -1.00 -7.59
N LEU A 85 9.30 -2.17 -7.94
CA LEU A 85 8.49 -3.32 -8.30
C LEU A 85 8.03 -4.01 -7.01
N VAL A 86 6.73 -4.07 -6.80
CA VAL A 86 6.11 -4.69 -5.63
C VAL A 86 5.25 -5.87 -6.02
N ASP A 87 5.03 -6.78 -5.08
CA ASP A 87 4.16 -7.92 -5.31
C ASP A 87 2.70 -7.46 -5.29
N ASP A 88 1.96 -7.89 -6.31
CA ASP A 88 0.53 -7.61 -6.42
C ASP A 88 -0.16 -8.82 -7.05
N PRO A 89 -0.77 -9.69 -6.23
CA PRO A 89 -1.41 -10.89 -6.75
C PRO A 89 -2.65 -10.64 -7.60
N THR A 90 -3.13 -9.39 -7.65
CA THR A 90 -4.28 -9.03 -8.49
C THR A 90 -3.90 -8.84 -9.95
N THR A 91 -2.61 -8.73 -10.26
CA THR A 91 -2.14 -8.61 -11.64
C THR A 91 -1.78 -9.97 -12.21
N LYS A 92 -1.80 -10.12 -13.54
CA LYS A 92 -1.43 -11.37 -14.22
C LYS A 92 0.02 -11.76 -13.96
N LYS A 93 0.91 -10.78 -13.83
CA LYS A 93 2.33 -11.02 -13.57
C LYS A 93 2.65 -11.23 -12.09
N GLY A 94 1.67 -10.97 -11.20
CA GLY A 94 1.88 -11.04 -9.77
C GLY A 94 2.69 -9.86 -9.20
N THR A 95 3.04 -8.89 -10.02
CA THR A 95 3.83 -7.72 -9.63
C THR A 95 3.30 -6.45 -10.26
N ARG A 96 3.65 -5.32 -9.68
CA ARG A 96 3.26 -4.00 -10.17
C ARG A 96 4.36 -3.00 -9.84
N VAL A 97 4.58 -2.03 -10.74
CA VAL A 97 5.49 -0.91 -10.46
C VAL A 97 4.74 0.18 -9.72
N LYS A 98 5.25 0.58 -8.58
CA LYS A 98 4.76 1.74 -7.81
C LYS A 98 5.72 2.90 -7.95
N SER A 99 5.18 4.08 -8.16
CA SER A 99 5.94 5.33 -8.19
C SER A 99 5.77 6.07 -6.87
N PHE A 100 6.85 6.63 -6.36
CA PHE A 100 6.86 7.34 -5.08
C PHE A 100 7.37 8.75 -5.26
N PHE A 101 6.82 9.66 -4.49
CA PHE A 101 7.12 11.08 -4.57
C PHE A 101 7.50 11.60 -3.18
N THR A 102 8.42 12.54 -3.14
CA THR A 102 8.84 13.19 -1.89
C THR A 102 7.92 14.36 -1.56
N TYR A 103 8.01 14.84 -0.33
CA TYR A 103 7.22 16.00 0.11
C TYR A 103 7.44 17.23 -0.78
N SER A 104 8.68 17.47 -1.19
CA SER A 104 9.02 18.61 -2.06
C SER A 104 8.36 18.56 -3.44
N GLN A 105 7.91 17.38 -3.86
CA GLN A 105 7.23 17.17 -5.13
C GLN A 105 5.71 17.34 -5.02
N THR A 106 5.23 17.73 -3.86
CA THR A 106 3.80 17.85 -3.58
C THR A 106 3.44 19.28 -3.17
N GLN A 107 2.17 19.58 -3.30
CA GLN A 107 1.58 20.85 -2.85
C GLN A 107 0.27 20.55 -2.14
N PRO A 108 -0.23 21.46 -1.28
CA PRO A 108 -1.53 21.26 -0.66
C PRO A 108 -2.60 21.08 -1.71
N ALA A 109 -3.43 20.05 -1.54
CA ALA A 109 -4.55 19.82 -2.44
C ALA A 109 -5.57 20.96 -2.32
N PRO A 110 -6.21 21.39 -3.43
CA PRO A 110 -7.30 22.34 -3.34
C PRO A 110 -8.40 21.78 -2.43
N LEU A 111 -8.97 22.64 -1.61
CA LEU A 111 -10.10 22.24 -0.79
C LEU A 111 -11.26 21.85 -1.71
N ALA A 112 -11.86 20.69 -1.44
CA ALA A 112 -13.05 20.29 -2.14
C ALA A 112 -14.18 21.27 -1.82
N GLN A 113 -14.84 21.73 -2.85
CA GLN A 113 -15.95 22.67 -2.69
C GLN A 113 -17.27 22.02 -3.08
#